data_7ff5341fe2a6504de3faa85f47405571
#
_entry.id   7ff5341fe2a6504de3faa85f47405571
#
_cell.length_a   1.000
_cell.length_b   1.000
_cell.length_c   1.000
_cell.angle_alpha   90.00
_cell.angle_beta   90.00
_cell.angle_gamma   90.00
#
_symmetry.space_group_name_H-M   'P 1'
#
loop_
_entity.id
_entity.type
_entity.pdbx_description
1 polymer ?
#
loop_
_entity_poly.entity_id
_entity_poly.type
_entity_poly.pdbx_seq_one_letter_code
_entity_poly.pdbx_strand_id
1 'polypeptide(L)'
;MRKFVMAAAFALPLLGGSGALAQETFKIGYIDPLSGGGASIGEVGLKTFQFLADEVNAKGGIQGKKVEIVPYDNKTNPQESLIQAQKAIDAGVRYITQGNGSSVAGALSDFVTKYNERNPGKEILYFNYAAVDPVLTNAKCSFWHFRWDANSDIKMEALTNYMKKTPSIKNVYLINQDYSFGESVRSAAKAMLAAKRPDIKIVGDELHPLLKITDFAPYIAKIKASGADTVVTGNWGQDFALLLKAAADAGLKVNWYTYYAGGTGGPTAIKQANLNHQVFQVSEGIPNLDHPSSQEFEKALRAKYDFSLFYPRAVNEMRMLAAAADKAKSTDPVKVASALEGMEFEVFDGGKGYMRKDDHQFFQPIYIASFGDRTEKEPFDEEKTGWGWKLVDRIDTPETVLPTTCKMERP
;
A
#
# COMPACT_ATOMS: atom_id res chain seq x y z
N MET A 1 -7.09 85.77 -40.26
CA MET A 1 -6.17 84.68 -39.95
C MET A 1 -6.71 83.93 -38.73
N ARG A 2 -7.41 82.81 -38.96
CA ARG A 2 -7.99 81.97 -37.89
C ARG A 2 -7.03 80.78 -37.65
N LYS A 3 -6.50 80.65 -36.42
CA LYS A 3 -5.68 79.56 -36.01
C LYS A 3 -6.58 78.43 -35.53
N PHE A 4 -6.52 77.24 -36.20
CA PHE A 4 -7.10 76.00 -35.75
C PHE A 4 -6.14 75.37 -34.75
N VAL A 5 -6.65 75.07 -33.52
CA VAL A 5 -5.96 74.23 -32.52
C VAL A 5 -6.52 72.81 -32.66
N MET A 6 -5.67 71.89 -33.08
CA MET A 6 -5.97 70.45 -33.08
C MET A 6 -5.71 69.85 -31.68
N ALA A 7 -6.75 69.36 -31.02
CA ALA A 7 -6.62 68.62 -29.78
C ALA A 7 -6.40 67.12 -30.14
N ALA A 8 -5.23 66.61 -29.81
CA ALA A 8 -4.92 65.16 -29.91
C ALA A 8 -5.44 64.45 -28.66
N ALA A 9 -6.43 63.56 -28.82
CA ALA A 9 -6.90 62.68 -27.74
C ALA A 9 -5.95 61.45 -27.63
N PHE A 10 -5.24 61.37 -26.51
CA PHE A 10 -4.47 60.16 -26.16
C PHE A 10 -5.44 59.14 -25.55
N ALA A 11 -5.68 58.02 -26.27
CA ALA A 11 -6.33 56.84 -25.76
C ALA A 11 -5.30 56.01 -24.99
N LEU A 12 -5.41 55.91 -23.67
CA LEU A 12 -4.67 54.92 -22.88
C LEU A 12 -5.28 53.52 -23.11
N PRO A 13 -4.48 52.50 -23.42
CA PRO A 13 -4.96 51.11 -23.39
C PRO A 13 -5.11 50.67 -21.94
N LEU A 14 -6.33 50.31 -21.52
CA LEU A 14 -6.60 49.54 -20.33
C LEU A 14 -5.94 48.17 -20.49
N LEU A 15 -4.77 48.01 -19.91
CA LEU A 15 -4.17 46.69 -19.64
C LEU A 15 -5.04 45.97 -18.60
N GLY A 16 -6.02 45.21 -19.07
CA GLY A 16 -6.74 44.24 -18.25
C GLY A 16 -5.74 43.20 -17.71
N GLY A 17 -5.23 43.41 -16.52
CA GLY A 17 -4.48 42.41 -15.79
C GLY A 17 -5.42 41.23 -15.52
N SER A 18 -5.34 40.16 -16.31
CA SER A 18 -5.88 38.87 -15.93
C SER A 18 -5.13 38.42 -14.69
N GLY A 19 -5.65 38.75 -13.51
CA GLY A 19 -5.19 38.11 -12.28
C GLY A 19 -5.34 36.61 -12.47
N ALA A 20 -4.24 35.90 -12.64
CA ALA A 20 -4.22 34.47 -12.56
C ALA A 20 -4.73 34.11 -11.15
N LEU A 21 -6.02 33.79 -11.03
CA LEU A 21 -6.54 33.15 -9.84
C LEU A 21 -5.68 31.91 -9.62
N ALA A 22 -4.97 31.88 -8.50
CA ALA A 22 -4.20 30.71 -8.10
C ALA A 22 -5.18 29.53 -8.16
N GLN A 23 -4.94 28.58 -9.08
CA GLN A 23 -5.80 27.41 -9.23
C GLN A 23 -5.78 26.68 -7.91
N GLU A 24 -6.95 26.53 -7.27
CA GLU A 24 -7.06 25.74 -6.04
C GLU A 24 -6.47 24.35 -6.25
N THR A 25 -5.59 23.92 -5.35
CA THR A 25 -5.00 22.59 -5.38
C THR A 25 -5.85 21.60 -4.59
N PHE A 26 -5.95 20.36 -5.09
CA PHE A 26 -6.49 19.22 -4.35
C PHE A 26 -5.33 18.56 -3.60
N LYS A 27 -5.20 18.90 -2.31
CA LYS A 27 -4.09 18.41 -1.48
C LYS A 27 -4.40 17.05 -0.89
N ILE A 28 -3.45 16.13 -1.02
CA ILE A 28 -3.43 14.82 -0.35
C ILE A 28 -2.23 14.82 0.59
N GLY A 29 -2.48 14.68 1.90
CA GLY A 29 -1.44 14.54 2.91
C GLY A 29 -0.90 13.11 2.94
N TYR A 30 0.34 12.92 2.54
CA TYR A 30 1.05 11.66 2.61
C TYR A 30 1.76 11.56 3.98
N ILE A 31 1.21 10.76 4.91
CA ILE A 31 1.71 10.66 6.29
C ILE A 31 2.37 9.29 6.49
N ASP A 32 3.64 9.15 6.15
CA ASP A 32 4.36 7.89 6.21
C ASP A 32 5.83 8.10 6.63
N PRO A 33 6.59 7.04 6.95
CA PRO A 33 7.98 7.20 7.37
C PRO A 33 8.85 7.70 6.22
N LEU A 34 9.43 8.88 6.40
CA LEU A 34 10.42 9.46 5.50
C LEU A 34 11.81 9.55 6.16
N SER A 35 11.92 9.06 7.39
CA SER A 35 13.18 8.91 8.14
C SER A 35 13.17 7.63 8.98
N GLY A 36 14.35 7.21 9.48
CA GLY A 36 14.50 5.98 10.27
C GLY A 36 14.42 4.69 9.46
N GLY A 37 14.18 3.56 10.12
CA GLY A 37 14.21 2.22 9.51
C GLY A 37 13.13 1.94 8.46
N GLY A 38 12.08 2.76 8.40
CA GLY A 38 11.02 2.68 7.40
C GLY A 38 11.19 3.64 6.22
N ALA A 39 12.22 4.48 6.20
CA ALA A 39 12.37 5.58 5.24
C ALA A 39 12.36 5.12 3.78
N SER A 40 13.10 4.07 3.44
CA SER A 40 13.19 3.57 2.06
C SER A 40 11.84 3.13 1.50
N ILE A 41 11.01 2.50 2.34
CA ILE A 41 9.67 2.05 1.96
C ILE A 41 8.71 3.24 1.84
N GLY A 42 8.77 4.20 2.76
CA GLY A 42 7.97 5.42 2.71
C GLY A 42 8.32 6.31 1.52
N GLU A 43 9.61 6.41 1.18
CA GLU A 43 10.06 7.18 0.00
C GLU A 43 9.53 6.59 -1.31
N VAL A 44 9.55 5.27 -1.48
CA VAL A 44 8.97 4.59 -2.65
C VAL A 44 7.47 4.86 -2.74
N GLY A 45 6.76 4.82 -1.60
CA GLY A 45 5.34 5.20 -1.55
C GLY A 45 5.11 6.65 -1.99
N LEU A 46 5.85 7.60 -1.43
CA LEU A 46 5.75 9.02 -1.79
C LEU A 46 5.95 9.25 -3.29
N LYS A 47 7.02 8.69 -3.86
CA LYS A 47 7.31 8.81 -5.30
C LYS A 47 6.21 8.17 -6.16
N THR A 48 5.65 7.04 -5.72
CA THR A 48 4.51 6.40 -6.39
C THR A 48 3.29 7.32 -6.42
N PHE A 49 2.92 7.92 -5.28
CA PHE A 49 1.81 8.87 -5.23
C PHE A 49 2.07 10.16 -6.02
N GLN A 50 3.30 10.67 -6.04
CA GLN A 50 3.69 11.80 -6.88
C GLN A 50 3.57 11.47 -8.37
N PHE A 51 3.99 10.26 -8.78
CA PHE A 51 3.81 9.80 -10.16
C PHE A 51 2.33 9.72 -10.55
N LEU A 52 1.50 9.18 -9.67
CA LEU A 52 0.05 9.08 -9.87
C LEU A 52 -0.63 10.44 -9.91
N ALA A 53 -0.18 11.38 -9.06
CA ALA A 53 -0.67 12.76 -9.11
C ALA A 53 -0.36 13.44 -10.46
N ASP A 54 0.84 13.21 -11.02
CA ASP A 54 1.18 13.71 -12.36
C ASP A 54 0.30 13.08 -13.45
N GLU A 55 0.00 11.77 -13.35
CA GLU A 55 -0.93 11.08 -14.28
C GLU A 55 -2.34 11.70 -14.23
N VAL A 56 -2.87 11.93 -13.01
CA VAL A 56 -4.18 12.55 -12.81
C VAL A 56 -4.18 14.01 -13.29
N ASN A 57 -3.11 14.75 -13.01
CA ASN A 57 -2.96 16.14 -13.43
C ASN A 57 -2.90 16.30 -14.96
N ALA A 58 -2.24 15.35 -15.66
CA ALA A 58 -2.21 15.32 -17.11
C ALA A 58 -3.61 15.12 -17.73
N LYS A 59 -4.55 14.53 -16.97
CA LYS A 59 -5.95 14.33 -17.37
C LYS A 59 -6.88 15.46 -16.87
N GLY A 60 -6.35 16.55 -16.31
CA GLY A 60 -7.13 17.71 -15.84
C GLY A 60 -7.34 17.78 -14.32
N GLY A 61 -6.69 16.91 -13.55
CA GLY A 61 -6.77 16.90 -12.08
C GLY A 61 -8.07 16.27 -11.55
N ILE A 62 -8.37 16.54 -10.28
CA ILE A 62 -9.60 16.10 -9.62
C ILE A 62 -10.58 17.28 -9.58
N GLN A 63 -11.73 17.15 -10.26
CA GLN A 63 -12.72 18.23 -10.40
C GLN A 63 -12.09 19.57 -10.86
N GLY A 64 -11.16 19.50 -11.82
CA GLY A 64 -10.45 20.65 -12.36
C GLY A 64 -9.37 21.25 -11.44
N LYS A 65 -9.14 20.64 -10.26
CA LYS A 65 -8.09 21.06 -9.33
C LYS A 65 -6.83 20.23 -9.53
N LYS A 66 -5.67 20.89 -9.53
CA LYS A 66 -4.37 20.19 -9.59
C LYS A 66 -4.15 19.38 -8.30
N VAL A 67 -3.84 18.09 -8.43
CA VAL A 67 -3.48 17.23 -7.28
C VAL A 67 -2.08 17.54 -6.83
N GLU A 68 -1.91 17.71 -5.52
CA GLU A 68 -0.64 17.93 -4.83
C GLU A 68 -0.47 16.92 -3.71
N ILE A 69 0.64 16.18 -3.71
CA ILE A 69 1.02 15.27 -2.63
C ILE A 69 1.91 16.03 -1.65
N VAL A 70 1.43 16.23 -0.43
CA VAL A 70 2.15 16.94 0.63
C VAL A 70 2.71 15.94 1.63
N PRO A 71 4.05 15.78 1.71
CA PRO A 71 4.67 14.78 2.57
C PRO A 71 4.74 15.22 4.03
N TYR A 72 4.49 14.27 4.95
CA TYR A 72 4.60 14.40 6.39
C TYR A 72 5.28 13.17 6.97
N ASP A 73 6.45 13.34 7.58
CA ASP A 73 7.23 12.25 8.16
C ASP A 73 6.67 11.83 9.53
N ASN A 74 6.13 10.62 9.60
CA ASN A 74 5.60 10.05 10.85
C ASN A 74 6.58 9.12 11.60
N LYS A 75 7.74 8.82 11.03
CA LYS A 75 8.79 7.97 11.62
C LYS A 75 8.29 6.58 12.06
N THR A 76 7.25 6.07 11.43
CA THR A 76 6.53 4.84 11.83
C THR A 76 6.01 4.91 13.30
N ASN A 77 5.74 6.11 13.80
CA ASN A 77 5.33 6.36 15.18
C ASN A 77 3.87 6.85 15.25
N PRO A 78 2.97 6.17 16.00
CA PRO A 78 1.58 6.58 16.13
C PRO A 78 1.39 8.00 16.66
N GLN A 79 2.16 8.42 17.67
CA GLN A 79 2.02 9.75 18.28
C GLN A 79 2.49 10.85 17.30
N GLU A 80 3.63 10.63 16.64
CA GLU A 80 4.10 11.56 15.60
C GLU A 80 3.09 11.67 14.47
N SER A 81 2.44 10.57 14.09
CA SER A 81 1.41 10.57 13.03
C SER A 81 0.23 11.48 13.37
N LEU A 82 -0.20 11.54 14.62
CA LEU A 82 -1.28 12.47 15.06
C LEU A 82 -0.84 13.94 14.95
N ILE A 83 0.41 14.23 15.31
CA ILE A 83 0.99 15.58 15.17
C ILE A 83 1.03 15.97 13.68
N GLN A 84 1.49 15.07 12.84
CA GLN A 84 1.58 15.33 11.40
C GLN A 84 0.20 15.45 10.75
N ALA A 85 -0.78 14.64 11.18
CA ALA A 85 -2.17 14.76 10.72
C ALA A 85 -2.77 16.14 11.07
N GLN A 86 -2.58 16.63 12.30
CA GLN A 86 -3.04 17.95 12.68
C GLN A 86 -2.39 19.04 11.83
N LYS A 87 -1.07 18.98 11.59
CA LYS A 87 -0.38 19.93 10.69
C LYS A 87 -0.93 19.88 9.26
N ALA A 88 -1.24 18.70 8.75
CA ALA A 88 -1.85 18.55 7.43
C ALA A 88 -3.22 19.23 7.36
N ILE A 89 -4.06 19.03 8.38
CA ILE A 89 -5.38 19.67 8.49
C ILE A 89 -5.26 21.20 8.54
N ASP A 90 -4.34 21.72 9.36
CA ASP A 90 -4.09 23.16 9.50
C ASP A 90 -3.60 23.77 8.18
N ALA A 91 -2.92 22.97 7.31
CA ALA A 91 -2.52 23.34 5.95
C ALA A 91 -3.64 23.16 4.90
N GLY A 92 -4.88 22.84 5.32
CA GLY A 92 -6.05 22.70 4.46
C GLY A 92 -6.17 21.34 3.76
N VAL A 93 -5.46 20.31 4.22
CA VAL A 93 -5.61 18.93 3.72
C VAL A 93 -6.93 18.35 4.21
N ARG A 94 -7.69 17.73 3.29
CA ARG A 94 -8.96 17.03 3.60
C ARG A 94 -8.89 15.53 3.27
N TYR A 95 -7.82 15.08 2.65
CA TYR A 95 -7.55 13.71 2.24
C TYR A 95 -6.18 13.29 2.74
N ILE A 96 -6.13 12.31 3.61
CA ILE A 96 -4.88 11.76 4.16
C ILE A 96 -4.69 10.37 3.58
N THR A 97 -3.50 10.08 3.05
CA THR A 97 -3.08 8.72 2.71
C THR A 97 -1.92 8.26 3.60
N GLN A 98 -2.00 7.01 4.06
CA GLN A 98 -0.98 6.38 4.90
C GLN A 98 -1.03 4.87 4.71
N GLY A 99 0.10 4.18 4.80
CA GLY A 99 0.14 2.75 4.63
C GLY A 99 1.08 2.02 5.59
N ASN A 100 2.20 2.57 5.93
CA ASN A 100 3.22 1.82 6.65
C ASN A 100 3.00 1.84 8.17
N GLY A 101 2.62 0.66 8.72
CA GLY A 101 2.42 0.44 10.13
C GLY A 101 0.95 0.45 10.59
N SER A 102 0.41 -0.73 10.90
CA SER A 102 -1.00 -0.88 11.30
C SER A 102 -1.33 -0.19 12.62
N SER A 103 -0.38 -0.07 13.56
CA SER A 103 -0.58 0.70 14.78
C SER A 103 -0.72 2.21 14.51
N VAL A 104 0.00 2.72 13.51
CA VAL A 104 -0.15 4.10 12.99
C VAL A 104 -1.53 4.27 12.38
N ALA A 105 -1.93 3.34 11.52
CA ALA A 105 -3.24 3.37 10.86
C ALA A 105 -4.40 3.39 11.86
N GLY A 106 -4.31 2.58 12.93
CA GLY A 106 -5.30 2.58 14.00
C GLY A 106 -5.41 3.93 14.70
N ALA A 107 -4.28 4.54 15.03
CA ALA A 107 -4.25 5.86 15.65
C ALA A 107 -4.83 6.95 14.74
N LEU A 108 -4.49 6.93 13.44
CA LEU A 108 -5.03 7.88 12.46
C LEU A 108 -6.53 7.68 12.24
N SER A 109 -7.02 6.45 12.14
CA SER A 109 -8.45 6.14 11.98
C SER A 109 -9.26 6.68 13.16
N ASP A 110 -8.81 6.42 14.39
CA ASP A 110 -9.44 6.93 15.62
C ASP A 110 -9.40 8.48 15.67
N PHE A 111 -8.28 9.08 15.27
CA PHE A 111 -8.11 10.52 15.23
C PHE A 111 -9.05 11.18 14.22
N VAL A 112 -9.10 10.68 12.98
CA VAL A 112 -9.95 11.21 11.92
C VAL A 112 -11.43 11.11 12.31
N THR A 113 -11.85 9.98 12.87
CA THR A 113 -13.23 9.79 13.35
C THR A 113 -13.59 10.84 14.38
N LYS A 114 -12.78 11.01 15.44
CA LYS A 114 -13.02 12.00 16.50
C LYS A 114 -12.92 13.44 16.01
N TYR A 115 -12.04 13.70 15.04
CA TYR A 115 -11.94 15.04 14.43
C TYR A 115 -13.23 15.37 13.69
N ASN A 116 -13.74 14.46 12.86
CA ASN A 116 -14.94 14.67 12.05
C ASN A 116 -16.19 14.86 12.92
N GLU A 117 -16.34 14.08 13.99
CA GLU A 117 -17.42 14.25 14.98
C GLU A 117 -17.44 15.67 15.60
N ARG A 118 -16.28 16.27 15.80
CA ARG A 118 -16.14 17.59 16.43
C ARG A 118 -16.16 18.76 15.45
N ASN A 119 -15.98 18.49 14.15
CA ASN A 119 -15.82 19.51 13.12
C ASN A 119 -16.74 19.26 11.91
N PRO A 120 -18.07 19.23 12.09
CA PRO A 120 -19.00 19.03 10.99
C PRO A 120 -18.82 20.12 9.92
N GLY A 121 -18.83 19.73 8.64
CA GLY A 121 -18.54 20.60 7.50
C GLY A 121 -17.03 20.77 7.19
N LYS A 122 -16.15 20.16 8.01
CA LYS A 122 -14.70 20.17 7.81
C LYS A 122 -14.11 18.75 7.82
N GLU A 123 -14.92 17.77 7.42
CA GLU A 123 -14.56 16.36 7.49
C GLU A 123 -13.33 16.03 6.65
N ILE A 124 -12.65 14.98 7.06
CA ILE A 124 -11.43 14.45 6.44
C ILE A 124 -11.68 13.00 6.08
N LEU A 125 -11.11 12.51 4.97
CA LEU A 125 -11.01 11.09 4.66
C LEU A 125 -9.60 10.59 4.91
N TYR A 126 -9.52 9.39 5.46
CA TYR A 126 -8.29 8.64 5.63
C TYR A 126 -8.28 7.43 4.68
N PHE A 127 -7.30 7.40 3.80
CA PHE A 127 -7.04 6.36 2.83
C PHE A 127 -5.83 5.54 3.27
N ASN A 128 -6.02 4.23 3.30
CA ASN A 128 -5.05 3.26 3.79
C ASN A 128 -4.63 2.36 2.63
N TYR A 129 -3.41 2.55 2.14
CA TYR A 129 -2.92 1.80 1.00
C TYR A 129 -2.05 0.58 1.36
N ALA A 130 -1.68 0.36 2.64
CA ALA A 130 -0.78 -0.74 3.01
C ALA A 130 -0.84 -1.23 4.47
N ALA A 131 -1.60 -0.62 5.36
CA ALA A 131 -1.74 -1.09 6.74
C ALA A 131 -2.86 -2.12 6.85
N VAL A 132 -2.51 -3.36 7.18
CA VAL A 132 -3.36 -4.54 6.91
C VAL A 132 -3.85 -5.29 8.14
N ASP A 133 -3.80 -4.70 9.32
CA ASP A 133 -4.46 -5.26 10.49
C ASP A 133 -5.98 -5.40 10.22
N PRO A 134 -6.56 -6.62 10.32
CA PRO A 134 -7.98 -6.84 10.01
C PRO A 134 -8.93 -6.04 10.90
N VAL A 135 -8.52 -5.69 12.12
CA VAL A 135 -9.35 -4.95 13.06
C VAL A 135 -9.83 -3.61 12.51
N LEU A 136 -9.05 -2.99 11.59
CA LEU A 136 -9.32 -1.68 11.00
C LEU A 136 -10.54 -1.66 10.07
N THR A 137 -10.94 -2.81 9.51
CA THR A 137 -12.16 -2.98 8.69
C THR A 137 -13.12 -4.01 9.31
N ASN A 138 -12.94 -4.30 10.60
CA ASN A 138 -13.81 -5.12 11.43
C ASN A 138 -14.27 -4.30 12.65
N ALA A 139 -13.87 -4.69 13.86
CA ALA A 139 -14.34 -4.09 15.11
C ALA A 139 -14.02 -2.60 15.28
N LYS A 140 -13.00 -2.08 14.58
CA LYS A 140 -12.59 -0.66 14.57
C LYS A 140 -12.82 0.02 13.21
N CYS A 141 -13.76 -0.48 12.43
CA CYS A 141 -14.11 0.18 11.17
C CYS A 141 -14.69 1.59 11.40
N SER A 142 -14.44 2.47 10.46
CA SER A 142 -14.93 3.83 10.47
C SER A 142 -15.40 4.22 9.08
N PHE A 143 -16.50 4.98 8.98
CA PHE A 143 -16.98 5.56 7.72
C PHE A 143 -15.91 6.43 7.02
N TRP A 144 -14.99 6.99 7.77
CA TRP A 144 -13.97 7.90 7.30
C TRP A 144 -12.67 7.20 6.85
N HIS A 145 -12.59 5.85 6.99
CA HIS A 145 -11.43 5.04 6.66
C HIS A 145 -11.74 4.09 5.50
N PHE A 146 -10.93 4.16 4.43
CA PHE A 146 -11.00 3.27 3.27
C PHE A 146 -9.68 2.54 3.10
N ARG A 147 -9.71 1.23 2.83
CA ARG A 147 -8.50 0.43 2.68
C ARG A 147 -8.44 -0.27 1.32
N TRP A 148 -7.33 -0.05 0.60
CA TRP A 148 -7.10 -0.68 -0.71
C TRP A 148 -6.20 -1.91 -0.64
N ASP A 149 -5.34 -2.05 0.36
CA ASP A 149 -4.57 -3.29 0.56
C ASP A 149 -5.47 -4.38 1.14
N ALA A 150 -5.34 -5.61 0.63
CA ALA A 150 -5.98 -6.77 1.23
C ALA A 150 -5.47 -6.95 2.66
N ASN A 151 -6.36 -7.09 3.63
CA ASN A 151 -5.92 -7.26 5.00
C ASN A 151 -5.16 -8.58 5.21
N SER A 152 -4.48 -8.73 6.36
CA SER A 152 -3.64 -9.90 6.62
C SER A 152 -4.41 -11.22 6.57
N ASP A 153 -5.70 -11.22 6.92
CA ASP A 153 -6.53 -12.44 6.85
C ASP A 153 -6.86 -12.80 5.40
N ILE A 154 -7.21 -11.80 4.57
CA ILE A 154 -7.46 -11.99 3.13
C ILE A 154 -6.19 -12.53 2.45
N LYS A 155 -5.02 -11.94 2.75
CA LYS A 155 -3.74 -12.42 2.21
C LYS A 155 -3.39 -13.83 2.70
N MET A 156 -3.63 -14.13 3.97
CA MET A 156 -3.41 -15.48 4.52
C MET A 156 -4.40 -16.49 3.95
N GLU A 157 -5.64 -16.08 3.68
CA GLU A 157 -6.62 -16.92 3.00
C GLU A 157 -6.11 -17.35 1.61
N ALA A 158 -5.63 -16.37 0.81
CA ALA A 158 -5.04 -16.64 -0.50
C ALA A 158 -3.79 -17.53 -0.38
N LEU A 159 -2.89 -17.18 0.55
CA LEU A 159 -1.64 -17.90 0.75
C LEU A 159 -1.88 -19.36 1.16
N THR A 160 -2.80 -19.60 2.10
CA THR A 160 -3.12 -20.96 2.56
C THR A 160 -3.92 -21.75 1.53
N ASN A 161 -4.71 -21.10 0.66
CA ASN A 161 -5.32 -21.74 -0.51
C ASN A 161 -4.25 -22.23 -1.50
N TYR A 162 -3.18 -21.47 -1.70
CA TYR A 162 -2.02 -21.93 -2.48
C TYR A 162 -1.25 -23.05 -1.76
N MET A 163 -0.95 -22.90 -0.46
CA MET A 163 -0.24 -23.93 0.32
C MET A 163 -1.00 -25.26 0.38
N LYS A 164 -2.34 -25.24 0.27
CA LYS A 164 -3.17 -26.42 0.17
C LYS A 164 -2.84 -27.27 -1.08
N LYS A 165 -2.38 -26.62 -2.15
CA LYS A 165 -1.95 -27.27 -3.40
C LYS A 165 -0.47 -27.74 -3.35
N THR A 166 0.25 -27.48 -2.24
CA THR A 166 1.70 -27.72 -2.11
C THR A 166 1.97 -28.77 -1.02
N PRO A 167 1.88 -30.08 -1.32
CA PRO A 167 1.96 -31.15 -0.30
C PRO A 167 3.35 -31.33 0.31
N SER A 168 4.39 -30.72 -0.26
CA SER A 168 5.76 -30.76 0.26
C SER A 168 5.94 -29.96 1.56
N ILE A 169 5.07 -29.00 1.87
CA ILE A 169 5.11 -28.21 3.10
C ILE A 169 4.67 -29.10 4.27
N LYS A 170 5.53 -29.25 5.29
CA LYS A 170 5.26 -30.09 6.48
C LYS A 170 5.54 -29.35 7.80
N ASN A 171 6.64 -28.61 7.87
CA ASN A 171 7.10 -27.96 9.09
C ASN A 171 7.21 -26.45 8.88
N VAL A 172 6.28 -25.70 9.42
CA VAL A 172 6.21 -24.24 9.26
C VAL A 172 6.76 -23.54 10.49
N TYR A 173 7.64 -22.57 10.28
CA TYR A 173 8.10 -21.64 11.31
C TYR A 173 7.47 -20.28 11.07
N LEU A 174 6.89 -19.67 12.10
CA LEU A 174 6.34 -18.33 12.07
C LEU A 174 7.34 -17.35 12.69
N ILE A 175 7.68 -16.28 11.98
CA ILE A 175 8.50 -15.19 12.53
C ILE A 175 7.93 -13.86 12.04
N ASN A 176 7.57 -12.97 12.96
CA ASN A 176 6.91 -11.71 12.63
C ASN A 176 7.39 -10.58 13.53
N GLN A 177 7.14 -9.35 13.08
CA GLN A 177 7.39 -8.14 13.86
C GLN A 177 6.36 -8.02 15.00
N ASP A 178 6.81 -7.64 16.19
CA ASP A 178 6.00 -7.50 17.42
C ASP A 178 5.18 -6.20 17.41
N TYR A 179 4.05 -6.25 16.70
CA TYR A 179 3.00 -5.22 16.69
C TYR A 179 1.73 -5.78 16.02
N SER A 180 0.65 -5.00 15.96
CA SER A 180 -0.68 -5.49 15.58
C SER A 180 -0.73 -6.26 14.25
N PHE A 181 0.03 -5.84 13.22
CA PHE A 181 0.11 -6.59 11.96
C PHE A 181 0.82 -7.93 12.12
N GLY A 182 1.98 -7.98 12.76
CA GLY A 182 2.70 -9.24 12.95
C GLY A 182 1.90 -10.26 13.78
N GLU A 183 1.18 -9.78 14.80
CA GLU A 183 0.25 -10.60 15.57
C GLU A 183 -0.94 -11.11 14.72
N SER A 184 -1.47 -10.29 13.82
CA SER A 184 -2.55 -10.72 12.93
C SER A 184 -2.08 -11.79 11.93
N VAL A 185 -0.89 -11.64 11.32
CA VAL A 185 -0.27 -12.66 10.45
C VAL A 185 -0.10 -13.99 11.20
N ARG A 186 0.49 -13.93 12.39
CA ARG A 186 0.70 -15.06 13.29
C ARG A 186 -0.60 -15.80 13.60
N SER A 187 -1.63 -15.07 14.00
CA SER A 187 -2.93 -15.62 14.38
C SER A 187 -3.66 -16.25 13.18
N ALA A 188 -3.67 -15.54 12.05
CA ALA A 188 -4.27 -16.03 10.81
C ALA A 188 -3.58 -17.30 10.29
N ALA A 189 -2.23 -17.33 10.30
CA ALA A 189 -1.46 -18.51 9.89
C ALA A 189 -1.82 -19.74 10.72
N LYS A 190 -1.86 -19.60 12.05
CA LYS A 190 -2.24 -20.70 12.97
C LYS A 190 -3.64 -21.21 12.69
N ALA A 191 -4.62 -20.31 12.61
CA ALA A 191 -6.02 -20.69 12.40
C ALA A 191 -6.26 -21.34 11.04
N MET A 192 -5.75 -20.72 9.97
CA MET A 192 -6.03 -21.17 8.61
C MET A 192 -5.23 -22.42 8.21
N LEU A 193 -3.98 -22.56 8.69
CA LEU A 193 -3.24 -23.81 8.49
C LEU A 193 -3.89 -24.97 9.25
N ALA A 194 -4.31 -24.76 10.52
CA ALA A 194 -5.03 -25.81 11.25
C ALA A 194 -6.33 -26.25 10.55
N ALA A 195 -7.04 -25.32 9.93
CA ALA A 195 -8.29 -25.62 9.21
C ALA A 195 -8.07 -26.29 7.85
N LYS A 196 -7.07 -25.85 7.08
CA LYS A 196 -6.89 -26.27 5.67
C LYS A 196 -5.82 -27.33 5.48
N ARG A 197 -4.81 -27.38 6.35
CA ARG A 197 -3.65 -28.27 6.29
C ARG A 197 -3.27 -28.76 7.68
N PRO A 198 -4.17 -29.54 8.35
CA PRO A 198 -3.92 -30.07 9.69
C PRO A 198 -2.72 -31.03 9.78
N ASP A 199 -2.19 -31.46 8.62
CA ASP A 199 -0.97 -32.24 8.51
C ASP A 199 0.31 -31.40 8.66
N ILE A 200 0.23 -30.08 8.59
CA ILE A 200 1.36 -29.16 8.80
C ILE A 200 1.59 -28.95 10.29
N LYS A 201 2.85 -29.06 10.71
CA LYS A 201 3.27 -28.74 12.07
C LYS A 201 3.84 -27.35 12.13
N ILE A 202 3.37 -26.53 13.07
CA ILE A 202 4.02 -25.25 13.41
C ILE A 202 5.14 -25.60 14.40
N VAL A 203 6.39 -25.56 13.92
CA VAL A 203 7.58 -25.97 14.66
C VAL A 203 8.29 -24.82 15.37
N GLY A 204 7.82 -23.61 15.19
CA GLY A 204 8.27 -22.41 15.90
C GLY A 204 7.38 -21.22 15.62
N ASP A 205 7.39 -20.26 16.57
CA ASP A 205 6.52 -19.09 16.53
C ASP A 205 7.15 -17.97 17.35
N GLU A 206 7.69 -16.97 16.68
CA GLU A 206 8.41 -15.88 17.32
C GLU A 206 7.96 -14.51 16.82
N LEU A 207 8.03 -13.54 17.73
CA LEU A 207 7.93 -12.12 17.44
C LEU A 207 9.25 -11.43 17.78
N HIS A 208 9.57 -10.36 17.05
CA HIS A 208 10.74 -9.52 17.31
C HIS A 208 10.38 -8.03 17.21
N PRO A 209 11.09 -7.15 17.95
CA PRO A 209 10.83 -5.70 17.90
C PRO A 209 10.87 -5.12 16.50
N LEU A 210 9.83 -4.35 16.13
CA LEU A 210 9.66 -3.71 14.82
C LEU A 210 10.80 -2.73 14.54
N LEU A 211 11.55 -2.97 13.43
CA LEU A 211 12.60 -2.10 12.90
C LEU A 211 13.72 -1.73 13.91
N LYS A 212 13.96 -2.62 14.88
CA LYS A 212 14.99 -2.41 15.94
C LYS A 212 16.06 -3.50 15.95
N ILE A 213 15.83 -4.62 15.28
CA ILE A 213 16.78 -5.72 15.24
C ILE A 213 17.84 -5.44 14.18
N THR A 214 19.10 -5.52 14.59
CA THR A 214 20.26 -5.37 13.69
C THR A 214 20.95 -6.70 13.39
N ASP A 215 20.70 -7.73 14.20
CA ASP A 215 21.26 -9.07 14.05
C ASP A 215 20.16 -10.13 14.20
N PHE A 216 19.84 -10.82 13.11
CA PHE A 216 18.88 -11.91 13.07
C PHE A 216 19.51 -13.31 13.22
N ALA A 217 20.83 -13.44 13.40
CA ALA A 217 21.50 -14.73 13.51
C ALA A 217 20.90 -15.63 14.64
N PRO A 218 20.53 -15.11 15.82
CA PRO A 218 19.88 -15.93 16.87
C PRO A 218 18.52 -16.51 16.43
N TYR A 219 17.74 -15.74 15.67
CA TYR A 219 16.44 -16.20 15.14
C TYR A 219 16.65 -17.28 14.06
N ILE A 220 17.60 -17.08 13.15
CA ILE A 220 17.93 -18.05 12.12
C ILE A 220 18.47 -19.35 12.72
N ALA A 221 19.25 -19.29 13.78
CA ALA A 221 19.72 -20.48 14.48
C ALA A 221 18.54 -21.33 15.03
N LYS A 222 17.51 -20.69 15.58
CA LYS A 222 16.29 -21.36 16.06
C LYS A 222 15.48 -21.96 14.90
N ILE A 223 15.29 -21.22 13.78
CA ILE A 223 14.63 -21.73 12.60
C ILE A 223 15.35 -22.99 12.08
N LYS A 224 16.67 -22.93 11.98
CA LYS A 224 17.50 -24.08 11.52
C LYS A 224 17.38 -25.27 12.47
N ALA A 225 17.42 -25.04 13.77
CA ALA A 225 17.31 -26.10 14.80
C ALA A 225 15.91 -26.73 14.86
N SER A 226 14.86 -26.02 14.46
CA SER A 226 13.47 -26.53 14.48
C SER A 226 13.17 -27.55 13.41
N GLY A 227 14.01 -27.68 12.37
CA GLY A 227 13.75 -28.54 11.22
C GLY A 227 12.61 -28.03 10.32
N ALA A 228 12.35 -26.72 10.33
CA ALA A 228 11.39 -26.11 9.41
C ALA A 228 11.82 -26.29 7.95
N ASP A 229 10.87 -26.62 7.08
CA ASP A 229 11.02 -26.59 5.63
C ASP A 229 10.48 -25.29 5.02
N THR A 230 9.67 -24.57 5.78
CA THR A 230 8.95 -23.38 5.34
C THR A 230 8.91 -22.34 6.46
N VAL A 231 9.11 -21.08 6.08
CA VAL A 231 8.90 -19.91 6.95
C VAL A 231 7.74 -19.08 6.42
N VAL A 232 6.84 -18.67 7.31
CA VAL A 232 5.79 -17.68 7.03
C VAL A 232 6.10 -16.41 7.81
N THR A 233 6.17 -15.28 7.11
CA THR A 233 6.54 -14.00 7.73
C THR A 233 5.80 -12.81 7.13
N GLY A 234 5.35 -11.91 8.01
CA GLY A 234 4.88 -10.58 7.65
C GLY A 234 5.98 -9.51 7.63
N ASN A 235 7.24 -9.88 7.88
CA ASN A 235 8.33 -8.91 7.95
C ASN A 235 8.42 -8.07 6.67
N TRP A 236 8.72 -6.79 6.84
CA TRP A 236 8.90 -5.82 5.76
C TRP A 236 10.05 -4.86 6.07
N GLY A 237 10.48 -4.10 5.06
CA GLY A 237 11.55 -3.13 5.19
C GLY A 237 12.88 -3.76 5.58
N GLN A 238 13.67 -3.06 6.39
CA GLN A 238 14.99 -3.54 6.79
C GLN A 238 14.95 -4.86 7.57
N ASP A 239 13.86 -5.14 8.34
CA ASP A 239 13.78 -6.39 9.11
C ASP A 239 13.73 -7.62 8.21
N PHE A 240 13.01 -7.53 7.07
CA PHE A 240 12.98 -8.61 6.09
C PHE A 240 14.35 -8.81 5.43
N ALA A 241 14.99 -7.73 4.99
CA ALA A 241 16.29 -7.80 4.33
C ALA A 241 17.38 -8.36 5.26
N LEU A 242 17.41 -7.94 6.53
CA LEU A 242 18.37 -8.43 7.52
C LEU A 242 18.10 -9.89 7.92
N LEU A 243 16.82 -10.30 8.01
CA LEU A 243 16.44 -11.69 8.27
C LEU A 243 16.95 -12.61 7.15
N LEU A 244 16.77 -12.23 5.88
CA LEU A 244 17.26 -13.01 4.74
C LEU A 244 18.78 -13.00 4.64
N LYS A 245 19.43 -11.87 4.96
CA LYS A 245 20.89 -11.82 5.01
C LYS A 245 21.43 -12.83 6.04
N ALA A 246 20.87 -12.84 7.25
CA ALA A 246 21.27 -13.81 8.28
C ALA A 246 20.98 -15.26 7.86
N ALA A 247 19.88 -15.51 7.13
CA ALA A 247 19.58 -16.82 6.57
C ALA A 247 20.64 -17.25 5.54
N ALA A 248 21.09 -16.34 4.68
CA ALA A 248 22.17 -16.56 3.73
C ALA A 248 23.48 -16.92 4.43
N ASP A 249 23.86 -16.10 5.41
CA ASP A 249 25.11 -16.26 6.18
C ASP A 249 25.15 -17.62 6.92
N ALA A 250 23.98 -18.11 7.39
CA ALA A 250 23.83 -19.42 8.04
C ALA A 250 23.64 -20.58 7.07
N GLY A 251 23.55 -20.34 5.75
CA GLY A 251 23.26 -21.35 4.75
C GLY A 251 21.88 -22.00 4.92
N LEU A 252 20.89 -21.29 5.48
CA LEU A 252 19.52 -21.80 5.65
C LEU A 252 18.80 -21.86 4.29
N LYS A 253 18.30 -23.02 3.93
CA LYS A 253 17.56 -23.28 2.69
C LYS A 253 16.15 -23.79 3.02
N VAL A 254 15.18 -22.86 3.02
CA VAL A 254 13.77 -23.12 3.25
C VAL A 254 12.94 -22.30 2.27
N ASN A 255 11.67 -22.65 2.09
CA ASN A 255 10.75 -21.80 1.37
C ASN A 255 10.22 -20.68 2.28
N TRP A 256 10.12 -19.48 1.73
CA TRP A 256 9.65 -18.29 2.44
C TRP A 256 8.32 -17.85 1.84
N TYR A 257 7.28 -17.81 2.65
CA TYR A 257 5.99 -17.26 2.28
C TYR A 257 5.81 -15.92 2.96
N THR A 258 5.71 -14.85 2.16
CA THR A 258 5.87 -13.48 2.63
C THR A 258 4.74 -12.58 2.18
N TYR A 259 4.54 -11.49 2.88
CA TYR A 259 3.59 -10.44 2.50
C TYR A 259 4.26 -9.33 1.67
N TYR A 260 5.51 -8.98 1.99
CA TYR A 260 6.13 -7.75 1.48
C TYR A 260 7.60 -7.93 1.06
N ALA A 261 7.96 -9.11 0.56
CA ALA A 261 9.33 -9.40 0.13
C ALA A 261 9.83 -8.52 -1.04
N GLY A 262 8.93 -7.95 -1.83
CA GLY A 262 9.27 -7.04 -2.93
C GLY A 262 9.63 -5.62 -2.50
N GLY A 263 9.56 -5.29 -1.20
CA GLY A 263 9.97 -3.98 -0.68
C GLY A 263 11.46 -3.74 -0.85
N THR A 264 11.85 -2.46 -0.86
CA THR A 264 13.25 -2.02 -1.09
C THR A 264 14.26 -2.79 -0.23
N GLY A 265 15.28 -3.34 -0.89
CA GLY A 265 16.32 -4.19 -0.29
C GLY A 265 15.94 -5.66 -0.19
N GLY A 266 14.66 -6.01 -0.30
CA GLY A 266 14.19 -7.40 -0.29
C GLY A 266 14.69 -8.21 -1.48
N PRO A 267 14.43 -7.79 -2.73
CA PRO A 267 14.92 -8.45 -3.93
C PRO A 267 16.43 -8.68 -3.92
N THR A 268 17.20 -7.67 -3.52
CA THR A 268 18.66 -7.77 -3.38
C THR A 268 19.05 -8.82 -2.34
N ALA A 269 18.41 -8.84 -1.17
CA ALA A 269 18.69 -9.81 -0.12
C ALA A 269 18.35 -11.24 -0.56
N ILE A 270 17.23 -11.45 -1.26
CA ILE A 270 16.84 -12.76 -1.81
C ILE A 270 17.88 -13.25 -2.82
N LYS A 271 18.36 -12.36 -3.71
CA LYS A 271 19.40 -12.70 -4.70
C LYS A 271 20.71 -13.07 -4.02
N GLN A 272 21.14 -12.29 -3.03
CA GLN A 272 22.37 -12.56 -2.26
C GLN A 272 22.28 -13.87 -1.47
N ALA A 273 21.10 -14.20 -0.93
CA ALA A 273 20.83 -15.48 -0.28
C ALA A 273 20.76 -16.66 -1.24
N ASN A 274 20.79 -16.43 -2.56
CA ASN A 274 20.65 -17.43 -3.62
C ASN A 274 19.39 -18.31 -3.42
N LEU A 275 18.25 -17.67 -3.09
CA LEU A 275 16.95 -18.31 -2.86
C LEU A 275 16.09 -18.27 -4.14
N ASN A 276 16.63 -18.80 -5.25
CA ASN A 276 15.99 -18.81 -6.56
C ASN A 276 14.64 -19.54 -6.50
N HIS A 277 13.54 -18.83 -6.74
CA HIS A 277 12.15 -19.31 -6.64
C HIS A 277 11.76 -19.98 -5.30
N GLN A 278 12.48 -19.64 -4.22
CA GLN A 278 12.18 -20.10 -2.85
C GLN A 278 11.49 -19.04 -1.99
N VAL A 279 11.37 -17.80 -2.48
CA VAL A 279 10.64 -16.73 -1.80
C VAL A 279 9.38 -16.42 -2.58
N PHE A 280 8.24 -16.58 -1.90
CA PHE A 280 6.90 -16.33 -2.42
C PHE A 280 6.31 -15.10 -1.76
N GLN A 281 5.67 -14.24 -2.55
CA GLN A 281 4.95 -13.07 -2.05
C GLN A 281 3.47 -13.19 -2.40
N VAL A 282 2.60 -12.85 -1.45
CA VAL A 282 1.18 -12.60 -1.67
C VAL A 282 0.96 -11.11 -1.90
N SER A 283 0.34 -10.74 -3.03
CA SER A 283 0.22 -9.33 -3.44
C SER A 283 -1.02 -9.09 -4.30
N GLU A 284 -1.43 -7.84 -4.39
CA GLU A 284 -2.51 -7.34 -5.25
C GLU A 284 -2.05 -7.06 -6.70
N GLY A 285 -0.79 -7.32 -6.99
CA GLY A 285 -0.17 -7.16 -8.32
C GLY A 285 1.33 -7.38 -8.24
N ILE A 286 1.93 -7.63 -9.38
CA ILE A 286 3.39 -7.75 -9.55
C ILE A 286 3.81 -7.05 -10.85
N PRO A 287 5.08 -6.61 -10.96
CA PRO A 287 5.54 -5.90 -12.16
C PRO A 287 5.42 -6.69 -13.46
N ASN A 288 5.53 -8.02 -13.38
CA ASN A 288 5.52 -8.92 -14.53
C ASN A 288 4.14 -9.55 -14.84
N LEU A 289 3.04 -8.87 -14.47
CA LEU A 289 1.72 -9.28 -14.94
C LEU A 289 1.61 -9.09 -16.45
N ASP A 290 1.06 -10.09 -17.13
CA ASP A 290 0.85 -10.07 -18.58
C ASP A 290 -0.41 -9.26 -18.92
N HIS A 291 -0.33 -7.93 -18.67
CA HIS A 291 -1.38 -6.99 -18.99
C HIS A 291 -0.78 -5.67 -19.50
N PRO A 292 -1.24 -5.15 -20.67
CA PRO A 292 -0.62 -3.98 -21.29
C PRO A 292 -0.54 -2.75 -20.38
N SER A 293 -1.62 -2.40 -19.67
CA SER A 293 -1.63 -1.21 -18.81
C SER A 293 -0.68 -1.35 -17.61
N SER A 294 -0.51 -2.56 -17.06
CA SER A 294 0.44 -2.82 -15.98
C SER A 294 1.88 -2.65 -16.49
N GLN A 295 2.18 -3.19 -17.66
CA GLN A 295 3.51 -3.11 -18.27
C GLN A 295 3.87 -1.69 -18.69
N GLU A 296 2.92 -0.93 -19.25
CA GLU A 296 3.13 0.47 -19.62
C GLU A 296 3.39 1.35 -18.40
N PHE A 297 2.62 1.15 -17.33
CA PHE A 297 2.81 1.86 -16.07
C PHE A 297 4.18 1.55 -15.46
N GLU A 298 4.56 0.28 -15.40
CA GLU A 298 5.84 -0.17 -14.88
C GLU A 298 7.02 0.45 -15.65
N LYS A 299 6.96 0.46 -16.99
CA LYS A 299 7.96 1.10 -17.86
C LYS A 299 8.08 2.60 -17.57
N ALA A 300 6.95 3.29 -17.44
CA ALA A 300 6.93 4.74 -17.20
C ALA A 300 7.45 5.09 -15.80
N LEU A 301 7.07 4.33 -14.77
CA LEU A 301 7.54 4.52 -13.40
C LEU A 301 9.06 4.33 -13.29
N ARG A 302 9.59 3.24 -13.88
CA ARG A 302 11.04 2.94 -13.92
C ARG A 302 11.82 3.99 -14.68
N ALA A 303 11.29 4.48 -15.79
CA ALA A 303 11.93 5.54 -16.56
C ALA A 303 12.07 6.84 -15.76
N LYS A 304 11.14 7.12 -14.86
CA LYS A 304 11.16 8.34 -14.04
C LYS A 304 11.97 8.21 -12.76
N TYR A 305 11.89 7.06 -12.07
CA TYR A 305 12.41 6.94 -10.71
C TYR A 305 13.39 5.77 -10.48
N ASP A 306 13.65 4.94 -11.51
CA ASP A 306 14.57 3.80 -11.44
C ASP A 306 14.19 2.75 -10.35
N PHE A 307 12.89 2.58 -10.07
CA PHE A 307 12.37 1.52 -9.20
C PHE A 307 11.07 0.92 -9.74
N SER A 308 10.73 -0.28 -9.25
CA SER A 308 9.51 -1.01 -9.61
C SER A 308 8.30 -0.58 -8.81
N LEU A 309 7.11 -0.81 -9.34
CA LEU A 309 5.86 -0.61 -8.61
C LEU A 309 5.73 -1.64 -7.46
N PHE A 310 6.01 -1.19 -6.25
CA PHE A 310 5.80 -1.98 -5.03
C PHE A 310 4.36 -1.86 -4.48
N TYR A 311 3.67 -0.77 -4.79
CA TYR A 311 2.33 -0.48 -4.26
C TYR A 311 1.26 -0.43 -5.38
N PRO A 312 0.86 -1.57 -6.02
CA PRO A 312 -0.20 -1.57 -7.03
C PRO A 312 -1.53 -1.03 -6.48
N ARG A 313 -1.78 -1.22 -5.20
CA ARG A 313 -2.94 -0.70 -4.46
C ARG A 313 -3.01 0.84 -4.39
N ALA A 314 -1.86 1.54 -4.40
CA ALA A 314 -1.84 3.00 -4.51
C ALA A 314 -2.36 3.49 -5.87
N VAL A 315 -2.14 2.72 -6.93
CA VAL A 315 -2.71 2.99 -8.27
C VAL A 315 -4.23 2.96 -8.21
N ASN A 316 -4.79 1.89 -7.61
CA ASN A 316 -6.24 1.75 -7.45
C ASN A 316 -6.79 2.86 -6.55
N GLU A 317 -6.14 3.19 -5.43
CA GLU A 317 -6.53 4.28 -4.54
C GLU A 317 -6.67 5.61 -5.28
N MET A 318 -5.61 6.05 -5.95
CA MET A 318 -5.61 7.34 -6.64
C MET A 318 -6.62 7.41 -7.78
N ARG A 319 -6.71 6.35 -8.59
CA ARG A 319 -7.66 6.29 -9.71
C ARG A 319 -9.10 6.21 -9.25
N MET A 320 -9.38 5.45 -8.19
CA MET A 320 -10.72 5.37 -7.58
C MET A 320 -11.13 6.69 -6.90
N LEU A 321 -10.19 7.37 -6.24
CA LEU A 321 -10.44 8.70 -5.67
C LEU A 321 -10.88 9.69 -6.77
N ALA A 322 -10.15 9.75 -7.88
CA ALA A 322 -10.52 10.60 -9.00
C ALA A 322 -11.90 10.24 -9.57
N ALA A 323 -12.16 8.95 -9.84
CA ALA A 323 -13.44 8.47 -10.34
C ALA A 323 -14.60 8.71 -9.35
N ALA A 324 -14.37 8.58 -8.04
CA ALA A 324 -15.37 8.85 -7.02
C ALA A 324 -15.72 10.34 -6.93
N ALA A 325 -14.71 11.22 -7.01
CA ALA A 325 -14.93 12.66 -7.07
C ALA A 325 -15.71 13.08 -8.34
N ASP A 326 -15.43 12.44 -9.49
CA ASP A 326 -16.16 12.66 -10.72
C ASP A 326 -17.62 12.18 -10.64
N LYS A 327 -17.85 10.99 -10.07
CA LYS A 327 -19.19 10.45 -9.82
C LYS A 327 -19.98 11.35 -8.84
N ALA A 328 -19.33 11.85 -7.80
CA ALA A 328 -19.92 12.77 -6.83
C ALA A 328 -20.09 14.20 -7.36
N LYS A 329 -19.41 14.56 -8.45
CA LYS A 329 -19.27 15.94 -8.97
C LYS A 329 -18.82 16.91 -7.88
N SER A 330 -17.92 16.48 -7.01
CA SER A 330 -17.53 17.19 -5.80
C SER A 330 -16.19 16.69 -5.27
N THR A 331 -15.49 17.57 -4.56
CA THR A 331 -14.34 17.23 -3.71
C THR A 331 -14.69 17.26 -2.22
N ASP A 332 -15.97 17.27 -1.88
CA ASP A 332 -16.43 17.15 -0.49
C ASP A 332 -16.21 15.71 0.02
N PRO A 333 -15.54 15.53 1.19
CA PRO A 333 -15.21 14.21 1.70
C PRO A 333 -16.41 13.28 1.92
N VAL A 334 -17.55 13.81 2.41
CA VAL A 334 -18.75 12.98 2.65
C VAL A 334 -19.32 12.45 1.33
N LYS A 335 -19.40 13.31 0.32
CA LYS A 335 -19.88 12.94 -1.01
C LYS A 335 -18.97 11.95 -1.71
N VAL A 336 -17.64 12.15 -1.58
CA VAL A 336 -16.63 11.23 -2.15
C VAL A 336 -16.69 9.88 -1.43
N ALA A 337 -16.78 9.85 -0.09
CA ALA A 337 -16.95 8.62 0.67
C ALA A 337 -18.18 7.83 0.22
N SER A 338 -19.34 8.51 0.11
CA SER A 338 -20.58 7.89 -0.38
C SER A 338 -20.45 7.35 -1.81
N ALA A 339 -19.67 8.02 -2.67
CA ALA A 339 -19.44 7.58 -4.04
C ALA A 339 -18.50 6.36 -4.12
N LEU A 340 -17.57 6.21 -3.17
CA LEU A 340 -16.67 5.06 -3.04
C LEU A 340 -17.41 3.81 -2.53
N GLU A 341 -18.44 3.95 -1.68
CA GLU A 341 -19.18 2.79 -1.16
C GLU A 341 -19.80 1.97 -2.28
N GLY A 342 -19.47 0.68 -2.32
CA GLY A 342 -19.96 -0.26 -3.34
C GLY A 342 -19.41 -0.01 -4.75
N MET A 343 -18.41 0.85 -4.90
CA MET A 343 -17.82 1.18 -6.21
C MET A 343 -17.10 -0.03 -6.78
N GLU A 344 -17.55 -0.51 -7.95
CA GLU A 344 -16.81 -1.45 -8.77
C GLU A 344 -15.75 -0.73 -9.58
N PHE A 345 -14.59 -1.36 -9.75
CA PHE A 345 -13.47 -0.75 -10.43
C PHE A 345 -12.66 -1.80 -11.20
N GLU A 346 -12.23 -1.45 -12.41
CA GLU A 346 -11.24 -2.24 -13.13
C GLU A 346 -9.86 -1.95 -12.54
N VAL A 347 -9.30 -2.98 -11.89
CA VAL A 347 -8.02 -2.83 -11.22
C VAL A 347 -6.87 -2.81 -12.23
N PHE A 348 -5.71 -2.47 -11.75
CA PHE A 348 -4.49 -2.20 -12.50
C PHE A 348 -4.12 -3.28 -13.55
N ASP A 349 -4.49 -4.53 -13.34
CA ASP A 349 -4.22 -5.67 -14.24
C ASP A 349 -5.42 -6.07 -15.13
N GLY A 350 -6.45 -5.23 -15.22
CA GLY A 350 -7.68 -5.50 -15.96
C GLY A 350 -8.67 -6.41 -15.24
N GLY A 351 -8.35 -6.85 -14.01
CA GLY A 351 -9.28 -7.59 -13.18
C GLY A 351 -10.40 -6.69 -12.61
N LYS A 352 -11.41 -7.30 -12.02
CA LYS A 352 -12.50 -6.56 -11.34
C LYS A 352 -12.25 -6.54 -9.84
N GLY A 353 -12.35 -5.35 -9.25
CA GLY A 353 -12.38 -5.13 -7.82
C GLY A 353 -13.60 -4.32 -7.41
N TYR A 354 -13.87 -4.28 -6.11
CA TYR A 354 -14.93 -3.45 -5.55
C TYR A 354 -14.63 -3.01 -4.12
N MET A 355 -15.09 -1.82 -3.75
CA MET A 355 -15.04 -1.31 -2.39
C MET A 355 -16.26 -1.83 -1.64
N ARG A 356 -16.09 -2.75 -0.69
CA ARG A 356 -17.21 -3.26 0.09
C ARG A 356 -17.82 -2.14 0.94
N LYS A 357 -19.15 -1.98 0.83
CA LYS A 357 -19.87 -0.90 1.50
C LYS A 357 -19.87 -1.04 3.03
N ASP A 358 -19.89 -2.27 3.53
CA ASP A 358 -20.12 -2.54 4.94
C ASP A 358 -18.92 -2.17 5.83
N ASP A 359 -17.69 -2.18 5.28
CA ASP A 359 -16.46 -2.00 6.05
C ASP A 359 -15.36 -1.21 5.33
N HIS A 360 -15.60 -0.74 4.10
CA HIS A 360 -14.67 -0.01 3.26
C HIS A 360 -13.35 -0.77 3.00
N GLN A 361 -13.40 -2.11 2.94
CA GLN A 361 -12.32 -2.94 2.43
C GLN A 361 -12.46 -3.08 0.91
N PHE A 362 -11.39 -2.79 0.17
CA PHE A 362 -11.32 -3.08 -1.26
C PHE A 362 -10.98 -4.55 -1.49
N PHE A 363 -11.72 -5.19 -2.38
CA PHE A 363 -11.51 -6.57 -2.80
C PHE A 363 -11.14 -6.63 -4.27
N GLN A 364 -10.16 -7.47 -4.60
CA GLN A 364 -9.64 -7.71 -5.94
C GLN A 364 -8.94 -9.07 -6.00
N PRO A 365 -8.58 -9.59 -7.18
CA PRO A 365 -7.76 -10.79 -7.27
C PRO A 365 -6.43 -10.63 -6.51
N ILE A 366 -5.98 -11.72 -5.90
CA ILE A 366 -4.72 -11.81 -5.17
C ILE A 366 -3.76 -12.72 -5.93
N TYR A 367 -2.50 -12.34 -6.00
CA TYR A 367 -1.46 -13.06 -6.72
C TYR A 367 -0.45 -13.67 -5.76
N ILE A 368 -0.05 -14.90 -6.05
CA ILE A 368 1.12 -15.54 -5.45
C ILE A 368 2.22 -15.53 -6.51
N ALA A 369 3.33 -14.92 -6.19
CA ALA A 369 4.47 -14.83 -7.09
C ALA A 369 5.75 -15.33 -6.41
N SER A 370 6.63 -16.01 -7.13
CA SER A 370 7.96 -16.39 -6.68
C SER A 370 9.02 -15.46 -7.27
N PHE A 371 10.07 -15.20 -6.50
CA PHE A 371 11.19 -14.37 -6.96
C PHE A 371 12.38 -15.24 -7.39
N GLY A 372 12.87 -14.99 -8.61
CA GLY A 372 13.98 -15.77 -9.17
C GLY A 372 14.40 -15.32 -10.56
N ASP A 373 15.16 -16.19 -11.24
CA ASP A 373 15.61 -15.97 -12.60
C ASP A 373 14.45 -15.77 -13.56
N ARG A 374 14.63 -14.82 -14.47
CA ARG A 374 13.61 -14.39 -15.42
C ARG A 374 13.67 -15.18 -16.72
N THR A 375 12.52 -15.27 -17.37
CA THR A 375 12.40 -15.65 -18.78
C THR A 375 12.02 -14.44 -19.62
N GLU A 376 11.86 -14.60 -20.93
CA GLU A 376 11.38 -13.55 -21.81
C GLU A 376 9.95 -13.08 -21.44
N LYS A 377 9.19 -13.90 -20.69
CA LYS A 377 7.84 -13.54 -20.22
C LYS A 377 7.85 -12.61 -19.02
N GLU A 378 8.96 -12.54 -18.29
CA GLU A 378 9.15 -11.62 -17.16
C GLU A 378 10.16 -10.51 -17.55
N PRO A 379 9.72 -9.45 -18.28
CA PRO A 379 10.63 -8.44 -18.83
C PRO A 379 11.31 -7.58 -17.77
N PHE A 380 10.71 -7.47 -16.57
CA PHE A 380 11.21 -6.59 -15.51
C PHE A 380 11.95 -7.38 -14.43
N ASP A 381 13.18 -6.96 -14.14
CA ASP A 381 13.92 -7.40 -12.97
C ASP A 381 13.69 -6.44 -11.79
N GLU A 382 14.09 -6.85 -10.59
CA GLU A 382 14.03 -6.03 -9.41
C GLU A 382 15.43 -5.61 -8.95
N GLU A 383 15.58 -4.33 -8.60
CA GLU A 383 16.80 -3.77 -8.02
C GLU A 383 18.08 -4.12 -8.81
N LYS A 384 17.96 -4.27 -10.14
CA LYS A 384 19.09 -4.63 -11.04
C LYS A 384 19.74 -5.99 -10.69
N THR A 385 19.00 -6.88 -10.03
CA THR A 385 19.48 -8.22 -9.66
C THR A 385 19.52 -9.20 -10.83
N GLY A 386 18.87 -8.88 -11.94
CA GLY A 386 18.61 -9.78 -13.06
C GLY A 386 17.52 -10.82 -12.74
N TRP A 387 16.96 -10.83 -11.53
CA TRP A 387 15.82 -11.64 -11.11
C TRP A 387 14.54 -10.81 -11.05
N GLY A 388 13.39 -11.46 -11.21
CA GLY A 388 12.07 -10.82 -11.19
C GLY A 388 11.00 -11.67 -10.52
N TRP A 389 9.84 -11.06 -10.31
CA TRP A 389 8.66 -11.75 -9.82
C TRP A 389 7.98 -12.50 -10.96
N LYS A 390 7.76 -13.80 -10.75
CA LYS A 390 7.04 -14.69 -11.65
C LYS A 390 5.72 -15.09 -11.03
N LEU A 391 4.62 -14.91 -11.75
CA LEU A 391 3.30 -15.36 -11.33
C LEU A 391 3.28 -16.89 -11.16
N VAL A 392 2.83 -17.35 -10.00
CA VAL A 392 2.70 -18.78 -9.65
C VAL A 392 1.23 -19.18 -9.57
N ASP A 393 0.40 -18.35 -8.92
CA ASP A 393 -1.04 -18.59 -8.79
C ASP A 393 -1.79 -17.26 -8.75
N ARG A 394 -3.03 -17.26 -9.25
CA ARG A 394 -3.98 -16.17 -9.13
C ARG A 394 -5.21 -16.69 -8.40
N ILE A 395 -5.52 -16.05 -7.27
CA ILE A 395 -6.66 -16.38 -6.44
C ILE A 395 -7.74 -15.36 -6.73
N ASP A 396 -8.87 -15.80 -7.24
CA ASP A 396 -9.97 -14.90 -7.61
C ASP A 396 -10.67 -14.32 -6.37
N THR A 397 -11.20 -13.12 -6.52
CA THR A 397 -11.82 -12.36 -5.44
C THR A 397 -12.81 -13.18 -4.59
N PRO A 398 -13.73 -13.98 -5.15
CA PRO A 398 -14.68 -14.75 -4.34
C PRO A 398 -14.03 -15.76 -3.37
N GLU A 399 -12.80 -16.20 -3.67
CA GLU A 399 -12.09 -17.18 -2.83
C GLU A 399 -11.45 -16.54 -1.58
N THR A 400 -11.38 -15.20 -1.54
CA THR A 400 -10.72 -14.45 -0.47
C THR A 400 -11.64 -13.48 0.28
N VAL A 401 -12.92 -13.41 -0.11
CA VAL A 401 -13.90 -12.59 0.59
C VAL A 401 -14.24 -13.23 1.93
N LEU A 402 -13.74 -12.61 3.00
CA LEU A 402 -14.07 -13.00 4.36
C LEU A 402 -15.23 -12.14 4.92
N PRO A 403 -16.04 -12.67 5.85
CA PRO A 403 -17.07 -11.90 6.53
C PRO A 403 -16.46 -10.75 7.34
N THR A 404 -17.26 -9.71 7.58
CA THR A 404 -16.85 -8.59 8.45
C THR A 404 -17.71 -8.54 9.70
N THR A 405 -17.12 -8.05 10.79
CA THR A 405 -17.80 -7.75 12.05
C THR A 405 -18.06 -6.24 12.21
N CYS A 406 -17.77 -5.47 11.16
CA CYS A 406 -17.94 -4.01 11.16
C CYS A 406 -19.42 -3.62 11.44
N LYS A 407 -19.58 -2.65 12.34
CA LYS A 407 -20.85 -1.97 12.64
C LYS A 407 -20.61 -0.46 12.48
N MET A 408 -20.45 -0.06 11.24
CA MET A 408 -20.08 1.31 10.88
C MET A 408 -21.25 2.27 11.09
N GLU A 409 -21.01 3.32 11.87
CA GLU A 409 -21.88 4.48 11.94
C GLU A 409 -21.59 5.43 10.77
N ARG A 410 -22.66 5.91 10.14
CA ARG A 410 -22.57 6.83 8.99
C ARG A 410 -23.09 8.22 9.38
N PRO A 411 -22.50 9.32 8.84
CA PRO A 411 -22.98 10.67 9.12
C PRO A 411 -24.36 10.96 8.55
#